data_934297834b731c0bc5554a9805bcdde2
#
_entry.id   934297834b731c0bc5554a9805bcdde2
#
_cell.length_a   1.000
_cell.length_b   1.000
_cell.length_c   1.000
_cell.angle_alpha   90.00
_cell.angle_beta   90.00
_cell.angle_gamma   90.00
#
_symmetry.space_group_name_H-M   'P 1'
#
loop_
_entity.id
_entity.type
_entity.pdbx_description
1 polymer ?
#
loop_
_entity_poly.entity_id
_entity_poly.type
_entity_poly.pdbx_seq_one_letter_code
_entity_poly.pdbx_strand_id
1 'polypeptide(L)'
;MHYSPTNEKCPLPYSPFKSCTVPRPIGWLSTLSEDGIANLAPYSQWQNLTFDPPLVMFAANQLSSGKRKDTVINAEKTGWFVWNMATYDLREAVNISAMELASSEDEFLHAGVSKQECIDTKVPRVKESPAHFECKYLSTHRLAGNSNHGYVDVVYGQVMRIHVNDKCIDANGKMDIKKVRPLARLGYYDSVSYTHLRA
;
A
#
# COMPACT_ATOMS: atom_id res chain seq x y z
N MET A 1 15.51 -21.50 19.04
CA MET A 1 16.43 -20.88 18.07
C MET A 1 16.38 -19.36 18.28
N HIS A 2 17.53 -18.69 18.25
CA HIS A 2 17.67 -17.23 18.28
C HIS A 2 18.90 -16.84 17.45
N TYR A 3 18.94 -15.63 16.95
CA TYR A 3 20.09 -15.05 16.27
C TYR A 3 19.96 -13.52 16.25
N SER A 4 21.11 -12.85 16.15
CA SER A 4 21.16 -11.39 15.99
C SER A 4 21.13 -11.05 14.49
N PRO A 5 20.07 -10.40 13.98
CA PRO A 5 19.96 -10.12 12.54
C PRO A 5 20.99 -9.09 12.06
N THR A 6 21.65 -8.37 12.97
CA THR A 6 22.71 -7.40 12.65
C THR A 6 24.08 -8.04 12.60
N ASN A 7 24.36 -9.00 13.51
CA ASN A 7 25.72 -9.54 13.73
C ASN A 7 25.88 -10.98 13.27
N GLU A 8 24.80 -11.66 12.95
CA GLU A 8 24.81 -13.09 12.61
C GLU A 8 24.06 -13.35 11.30
N LYS A 9 24.52 -14.32 10.55
CA LYS A 9 23.77 -14.80 9.39
C LYS A 9 22.52 -15.54 9.87
N CYS A 10 21.40 -15.27 9.21
CA CYS A 10 20.17 -16.01 9.48
C CYS A 10 20.43 -17.53 9.32
N PRO A 11 20.13 -18.35 10.32
CA PRO A 11 20.35 -19.80 10.27
C PRO A 11 19.35 -20.54 9.40
N LEU A 12 18.30 -19.84 8.93
CA LEU A 12 17.26 -20.37 8.04
C LEU A 12 17.47 -19.92 6.60
N PRO A 13 17.02 -20.72 5.62
CA PRO A 13 17.03 -20.31 4.19
C PRO A 13 16.25 -19.03 3.95
N TYR A 14 15.20 -18.81 4.75
CA TYR A 14 14.33 -17.63 4.68
C TYR A 14 14.32 -16.92 6.03
N SER A 15 14.57 -15.60 6.02
CA SER A 15 14.51 -14.81 7.26
C SER A 15 13.09 -14.79 7.83
N PRO A 16 12.90 -15.16 9.10
CA PRO A 16 11.58 -15.18 9.73
C PRO A 16 10.99 -13.79 9.98
N PHE A 17 11.80 -12.72 9.89
CA PHE A 17 11.36 -11.35 10.16
C PHE A 17 10.10 -10.96 9.37
N LYS A 18 10.06 -11.32 8.07
CA LYS A 18 8.90 -11.01 7.20
C LYS A 18 7.67 -11.84 7.53
N SER A 19 7.83 -13.00 8.19
CA SER A 19 6.75 -13.94 8.51
C SER A 19 6.26 -13.84 9.95
N CYS A 20 7.00 -13.17 10.84
CA CYS A 20 6.62 -12.99 12.23
C CYS A 20 5.57 -11.89 12.43
N THR A 21 5.51 -10.91 11.52
CA THR A 21 4.55 -9.80 11.60
C THR A 21 3.50 -9.98 10.50
N VAL A 22 2.48 -10.77 10.80
CA VAL A 22 1.40 -11.12 9.88
C VAL A 22 0.05 -11.22 10.61
N PRO A 23 -1.08 -11.02 9.93
CA PRO A 23 -1.20 -10.49 8.56
C PRO A 23 -0.89 -9.00 8.49
N ARG A 24 -0.24 -8.54 7.42
CA ARG A 24 -0.02 -7.12 7.19
C ARG A 24 -1.10 -6.57 6.26
N PRO A 25 -1.73 -5.44 6.57
CA PRO A 25 -2.63 -4.78 5.64
C PRO A 25 -1.86 -4.32 4.39
N ILE A 26 -2.55 -4.22 3.26
CA ILE A 26 -1.97 -3.76 2.01
C ILE A 26 -2.37 -2.31 1.77
N GLY A 27 -1.38 -1.43 1.69
CA GLY A 27 -1.52 -0.10 1.11
C GLY A 27 -1.42 -0.21 -0.41
N TRP A 28 -2.53 -0.39 -1.12
CA TRP A 28 -2.55 -0.33 -2.57
C TRP A 28 -2.71 1.13 -2.96
N LEU A 29 -1.57 1.75 -3.26
CA LEU A 29 -1.47 3.21 -3.35
C LEU A 29 -1.40 3.66 -4.79
N SER A 30 -2.25 4.60 -5.15
CA SER A 30 -2.13 5.36 -6.40
C SER A 30 -1.57 6.75 -6.14
N THR A 31 -0.80 7.24 -7.08
CA THR A 31 -0.22 8.58 -7.12
C THR A 31 -0.24 9.12 -8.55
N LEU A 32 0.07 10.39 -8.72
CA LEU A 32 0.18 11.04 -10.01
C LEU A 32 1.50 11.77 -10.09
N SER A 33 2.25 11.60 -11.18
CA SER A 33 3.45 12.39 -11.41
C SER A 33 3.11 13.84 -11.76
N GLU A 34 4.10 14.73 -11.74
CA GLU A 34 3.93 16.11 -12.20
C GLU A 34 3.53 16.19 -13.69
N ASP A 35 3.94 15.19 -14.49
CA ASP A 35 3.61 15.06 -15.91
C ASP A 35 2.24 14.41 -16.16
N GLY A 36 1.50 14.06 -15.08
CA GLY A 36 0.17 13.48 -15.19
C GLY A 36 0.14 11.96 -15.43
N ILE A 37 1.27 11.26 -15.23
CA ILE A 37 1.34 9.80 -15.34
C ILE A 37 0.89 9.20 -14.01
N ALA A 38 -0.10 8.30 -14.07
CA ALA A 38 -0.60 7.61 -12.89
C ALA A 38 0.30 6.43 -12.53
N ASN A 39 0.56 6.26 -11.23
CA ASN A 39 1.28 5.14 -10.68
C ASN A 39 0.39 4.40 -9.70
N LEU A 40 0.49 3.07 -9.66
CA LEU A 40 -0.27 2.19 -8.76
C LEU A 40 0.64 1.07 -8.23
N ALA A 41 0.86 1.04 -6.92
CA ALA A 41 1.75 0.05 -6.32
C ALA A 41 1.28 -0.43 -4.93
N PRO A 42 1.42 -1.74 -4.58
CA PRO A 42 1.07 -2.27 -3.27
C PRO A 42 2.25 -2.20 -2.29
N TYR A 43 1.95 -1.78 -1.06
CA TYR A 43 2.87 -1.74 0.07
C TYR A 43 2.33 -2.55 1.24
N SER A 44 3.10 -3.49 1.76
CA SER A 44 2.69 -4.28 2.93
C SER A 44 3.19 -3.70 4.27
N GLN A 45 3.92 -2.62 4.23
CA GLN A 45 4.21 -1.76 5.37
C GLN A 45 3.26 -0.55 5.32
N TRP A 46 1.98 -0.81 5.58
CA TRP A 46 0.88 0.15 5.63
C TRP A 46 0.20 0.07 6.98
N GLN A 47 -0.17 1.23 7.58
CA GLN A 47 -0.86 1.26 8.86
C GLN A 47 -1.65 2.55 9.08
N ASN A 48 -2.81 2.44 9.76
CA ASN A 48 -3.46 3.56 10.42
C ASN A 48 -2.65 3.92 11.68
N LEU A 49 -2.43 5.20 11.92
CA LEU A 49 -1.68 5.67 13.07
C LEU A 49 -2.58 6.20 14.18
N THR A 50 -3.58 7.00 13.81
CA THR A 50 -4.53 7.62 14.74
C THR A 50 -5.84 7.92 14.03
N PHE A 51 -6.89 8.21 14.81
CA PHE A 51 -8.24 8.46 14.31
C PHE A 51 -8.65 9.93 14.41
N ASP A 52 -7.94 10.73 15.18
CA ASP A 52 -8.22 12.16 15.38
C ASP A 52 -6.92 12.98 15.42
N PRO A 53 -6.54 13.61 14.30
CA PRO A 53 -7.09 13.40 12.95
C PRO A 53 -6.76 12.00 12.41
N PRO A 54 -7.48 11.51 11.39
CA PRO A 54 -7.19 10.20 10.81
C PRO A 54 -5.87 10.25 10.03
N LEU A 55 -4.82 9.66 10.59
CA LEU A 55 -3.49 9.59 10.01
C LEU A 55 -3.15 8.17 9.58
N VAL A 56 -2.41 8.08 8.49
CA VAL A 56 -1.92 6.82 7.93
C VAL A 56 -0.43 6.92 7.63
N MET A 57 0.22 5.76 7.51
CA MET A 57 1.59 5.68 7.04
C MET A 57 1.82 4.51 6.10
N PHE A 58 2.80 4.65 5.22
CA PHE A 58 3.41 3.53 4.52
C PHE A 58 4.92 3.65 4.49
N ALA A 59 5.61 2.51 4.37
CA ALA A 59 7.05 2.49 4.21
C ALA A 59 7.44 1.83 2.89
N ALA A 60 8.31 2.50 2.14
CA ALA A 60 8.79 2.09 0.84
C ALA A 60 10.31 1.91 0.85
N ASN A 61 10.77 0.67 0.65
CA ASN A 61 12.17 0.41 0.41
C ASN A 61 12.57 0.94 -0.96
N GLN A 62 13.86 1.27 -1.13
CA GLN A 62 14.39 1.63 -2.43
C GLN A 62 14.39 0.44 -3.39
N LEU A 63 14.47 0.73 -4.68
CA LEU A 63 14.75 -0.25 -5.73
C LEU A 63 16.17 -0.81 -5.55
N SER A 64 16.44 -1.98 -6.13
CA SER A 64 17.77 -2.58 -6.15
C SER A 64 18.83 -1.67 -6.77
N SER A 65 18.42 -0.78 -7.68
CA SER A 65 19.26 0.26 -8.28
C SER A 65 19.60 1.42 -7.34
N GLY A 66 18.99 1.48 -6.12
CA GLY A 66 19.10 2.62 -5.21
C GLY A 66 18.14 3.77 -5.53
N LYS A 67 17.32 3.65 -6.58
CA LYS A 67 16.29 4.65 -6.92
C LYS A 67 15.16 4.60 -5.91
N ARG A 68 14.59 5.75 -5.58
CA ARG A 68 13.37 5.87 -4.75
C ARG A 68 12.15 5.39 -5.56
N LYS A 69 11.16 4.87 -4.86
CA LYS A 69 9.89 4.49 -5.48
C LYS A 69 9.12 5.72 -5.99
N ASP A 70 8.56 5.61 -7.18
CA ASP A 70 7.79 6.69 -7.81
C ASP A 70 6.59 7.11 -6.95
N THR A 71 5.95 6.18 -6.25
CA THR A 71 4.88 6.48 -5.27
C THR A 71 5.31 7.51 -4.23
N VAL A 72 6.54 7.40 -3.70
CA VAL A 72 7.06 8.35 -2.70
C VAL A 72 7.35 9.70 -3.34
N ILE A 73 8.06 9.70 -4.48
CA ILE A 73 8.42 10.92 -5.21
C ILE A 73 7.17 11.69 -5.61
N ASN A 74 6.17 11.01 -6.16
CA ASN A 74 4.92 11.61 -6.59
C ASN A 74 4.13 12.19 -5.41
N ALA A 75 4.02 11.45 -4.29
CA ALA A 75 3.32 11.94 -3.10
C ALA A 75 3.98 13.21 -2.53
N GLU A 76 5.32 13.26 -2.49
CA GLU A 76 6.07 14.45 -2.05
C GLU A 76 5.85 15.65 -2.96
N LYS A 77 5.88 15.44 -4.28
CA LYS A 77 5.79 16.52 -5.28
C LYS A 77 4.38 17.06 -5.45
N THR A 78 3.39 16.17 -5.52
CA THR A 78 2.00 16.57 -5.77
C THR A 78 1.21 16.83 -4.49
N GLY A 79 1.74 16.39 -3.35
CA GLY A 79 1.10 16.57 -2.04
C GLY A 79 -0.04 15.58 -1.75
N TRP A 80 -0.24 14.56 -2.60
CA TRP A 80 -1.37 13.62 -2.50
C TRP A 80 -1.01 12.19 -2.87
N PHE A 81 -1.70 11.25 -2.24
CA PHE A 81 -1.80 9.85 -2.65
C PHE A 81 -3.18 9.30 -2.29
N VAL A 82 -3.58 8.21 -2.94
CA VAL A 82 -4.86 7.56 -2.64
C VAL A 82 -4.62 6.11 -2.27
N TRP A 83 -5.17 5.69 -1.13
CA TRP A 83 -5.25 4.29 -0.76
C TRP A 83 -6.49 3.66 -1.37
N ASN A 84 -6.31 2.50 -1.99
CA ASN A 84 -7.35 1.68 -2.57
C ASN A 84 -7.41 0.35 -1.81
N MET A 85 -8.59 -0.11 -1.43
CA MET A 85 -8.71 -1.38 -0.72
C MET A 85 -8.42 -2.54 -1.66
N ALA A 86 -7.34 -3.26 -1.39
CA ALA A 86 -7.02 -4.50 -2.07
C ALA A 86 -7.96 -5.61 -1.58
N THR A 87 -8.65 -6.29 -2.50
CA THR A 87 -9.56 -7.39 -2.20
C THR A 87 -9.12 -8.68 -2.87
N TYR A 88 -9.69 -9.81 -2.45
CA TYR A 88 -9.39 -11.10 -3.07
C TYR A 88 -9.71 -11.12 -4.57
N ASP A 89 -10.77 -10.45 -4.99
CA ASP A 89 -11.17 -10.41 -6.41
C ASP A 89 -10.21 -9.58 -7.26
N LEU A 90 -9.47 -8.65 -6.64
CA LEU A 90 -8.46 -7.79 -7.27
C LEU A 90 -7.02 -8.31 -7.10
N ARG A 91 -6.80 -9.51 -6.53
CA ARG A 91 -5.48 -10.05 -6.19
C ARG A 91 -4.49 -10.08 -7.36
N GLU A 92 -4.96 -10.42 -8.56
CA GLU A 92 -4.12 -10.46 -9.76
C GLU A 92 -3.67 -9.05 -10.16
N ALA A 93 -4.58 -8.09 -10.14
CA ALA A 93 -4.26 -6.68 -10.42
C ALA A 93 -3.27 -6.11 -9.38
N VAL A 94 -3.44 -6.45 -8.09
CA VAL A 94 -2.50 -6.09 -7.03
C VAL A 94 -1.12 -6.68 -7.28
N ASN A 95 -1.03 -7.95 -7.71
CA ASN A 95 0.24 -8.61 -8.02
C ASN A 95 0.90 -7.99 -9.25
N ILE A 96 0.15 -7.71 -10.32
CA ILE A 96 0.69 -7.11 -11.55
C ILE A 96 1.21 -5.70 -11.25
N SER A 97 0.48 -4.90 -10.47
CA SER A 97 0.92 -3.55 -10.08
C SER A 97 2.12 -3.52 -9.12
N ALA A 98 2.61 -4.70 -8.67
CA ALA A 98 3.85 -4.81 -7.90
C ALA A 98 5.12 -4.90 -8.77
N MET A 99 4.98 -5.03 -10.09
CA MET A 99 6.11 -5.07 -11.01
C MET A 99 6.85 -3.72 -11.03
N GLU A 100 8.18 -3.80 -11.23
CA GLU A 100 8.99 -2.60 -11.42
C GLU A 100 8.92 -2.19 -12.90
N LEU A 101 8.13 -1.16 -13.18
CA LEU A 101 7.99 -0.56 -14.50
C LEU A 101 8.80 0.75 -14.61
N ALA A 102 8.95 1.27 -15.82
CA ALA A 102 9.52 2.60 -16.01
C ALA A 102 8.56 3.67 -15.47
N SER A 103 9.10 4.78 -14.92
CA SER A 103 8.27 5.87 -14.37
C SER A 103 7.36 6.56 -15.39
N SER A 104 7.56 6.27 -16.68
CA SER A 104 6.71 6.73 -17.78
C SER A 104 5.56 5.78 -18.10
N GLU A 105 5.47 4.65 -17.42
CA GLU A 105 4.41 3.66 -17.62
C GLU A 105 3.33 3.78 -16.56
N ASP A 106 2.11 3.40 -16.95
CA ASP A 106 0.90 3.51 -16.13
C ASP A 106 0.49 2.11 -15.67
N GLU A 107 0.72 1.81 -14.38
CA GLU A 107 0.41 0.49 -13.81
C GLU A 107 -1.09 0.16 -13.80
N PHE A 108 -1.99 1.14 -13.86
CA PHE A 108 -3.43 0.87 -14.02
C PHE A 108 -3.72 0.10 -15.30
N LEU A 109 -3.05 0.48 -16.41
CA LEU A 109 -3.21 -0.19 -17.69
C LEU A 109 -2.68 -1.61 -17.64
N HIS A 110 -1.49 -1.81 -17.08
CA HIS A 110 -0.88 -3.14 -16.94
C HIS A 110 -1.69 -4.05 -16.01
N ALA A 111 -2.21 -3.51 -14.91
CA ALA A 111 -3.03 -4.23 -13.96
C ALA A 111 -4.47 -4.50 -14.46
N GLY A 112 -4.87 -3.91 -15.58
CA GLY A 112 -6.20 -4.08 -16.15
C GLY A 112 -7.33 -3.51 -15.29
N VAL A 113 -7.05 -2.44 -14.52
CA VAL A 113 -8.04 -1.76 -13.68
C VAL A 113 -8.35 -0.37 -14.21
N SER A 114 -9.57 0.10 -13.91
CA SER A 114 -10.07 1.39 -14.40
C SER A 114 -9.74 2.50 -13.40
N LYS A 115 -9.42 3.67 -13.94
CA LYS A 115 -9.30 4.90 -13.16
C LYS A 115 -10.66 5.49 -12.86
N GLN A 116 -10.83 6.02 -11.65
CA GLN A 116 -11.97 6.83 -11.25
C GLN A 116 -11.47 8.10 -10.58
N GLU A 117 -12.11 9.22 -10.89
CA GLU A 117 -11.77 10.51 -10.32
C GLU A 117 -12.01 10.54 -8.80
N CYS A 118 -11.17 11.28 -8.11
CA CYS A 118 -11.30 11.68 -6.72
C CYS A 118 -12.02 13.03 -6.62
N ILE A 119 -12.32 13.47 -5.39
CA ILE A 119 -13.01 14.73 -5.13
C ILE A 119 -12.02 15.83 -4.75
N ASP A 120 -11.06 15.52 -3.86
CA ASP A 120 -10.14 16.51 -3.31
C ASP A 120 -8.79 16.55 -4.05
N THR A 121 -8.51 15.54 -4.89
CA THR A 121 -7.23 15.42 -5.62
C THR A 121 -7.43 14.97 -7.06
N LYS A 122 -6.45 15.26 -7.92
CA LYS A 122 -6.38 14.73 -9.29
C LYS A 122 -5.83 13.31 -9.37
N VAL A 123 -5.28 12.77 -8.27
CA VAL A 123 -4.79 11.38 -8.22
C VAL A 123 -5.97 10.44 -8.45
N PRO A 124 -5.91 9.54 -9.45
CA PRO A 124 -7.01 8.61 -9.68
C PRO A 124 -7.06 7.52 -8.61
N ARG A 125 -8.27 7.03 -8.34
CA ARG A 125 -8.52 5.83 -7.54
C ARG A 125 -8.87 4.64 -8.42
N VAL A 126 -8.70 3.42 -7.91
CA VAL A 126 -9.10 2.18 -8.61
C VAL A 126 -10.61 2.04 -8.54
N LYS A 127 -11.30 2.11 -9.68
CA LYS A 127 -12.77 2.07 -9.77
C LYS A 127 -13.37 0.80 -9.17
N GLU A 128 -12.71 -0.33 -9.35
CA GLU A 128 -13.16 -1.66 -8.91
C GLU A 128 -12.96 -1.88 -7.41
N SER A 129 -12.15 -1.06 -6.74
CA SER A 129 -11.94 -1.15 -5.30
C SER A 129 -13.18 -0.67 -4.53
N PRO A 130 -13.59 -1.37 -3.45
CA PRO A 130 -14.81 -1.04 -2.72
C PRO A 130 -14.67 0.15 -1.75
N ALA A 131 -13.43 0.52 -1.40
CA ALA A 131 -13.19 1.65 -0.50
C ALA A 131 -11.86 2.33 -0.81
N HIS A 132 -11.80 3.66 -0.56
CA HIS A 132 -10.64 4.49 -0.85
C HIS A 132 -10.45 5.57 0.21
N PHE A 133 -9.19 5.98 0.42
CA PHE A 133 -8.84 7.15 1.21
C PHE A 133 -8.08 8.13 0.32
N GLU A 134 -8.60 9.35 0.18
CA GLU A 134 -7.83 10.46 -0.38
C GLU A 134 -6.95 11.02 0.73
N CYS A 135 -5.64 10.90 0.57
CA CYS A 135 -4.67 11.22 1.60
C CYS A 135 -3.82 12.42 1.18
N LYS A 136 -3.83 13.46 2.02
CA LYS A 136 -2.89 14.57 1.89
C LYS A 136 -1.55 14.15 2.47
N TYR A 137 -0.48 14.31 1.68
CA TYR A 137 0.88 14.08 2.13
C TYR A 137 1.25 15.04 3.26
N LEU A 138 1.90 14.55 4.29
CA LEU A 138 2.39 15.36 5.42
C LEU A 138 3.91 15.46 5.45
N SER A 139 4.59 14.32 5.45
CA SER A 139 6.04 14.27 5.55
C SER A 139 6.59 12.90 5.18
N THR A 140 7.90 12.85 4.90
CA THR A 140 8.66 11.61 4.74
C THR A 140 9.80 11.58 5.75
N HIS A 141 9.91 10.49 6.49
CA HIS A 141 11.08 10.21 7.33
C HIS A 141 11.93 9.13 6.67
N ARG A 142 13.15 9.50 6.28
CA ARG A 142 14.08 8.60 5.63
C ARG A 142 15.00 7.94 6.63
N LEU A 143 14.97 6.62 6.71
CA LEU A 143 15.82 5.81 7.57
C LEU A 143 16.91 5.14 6.74
N ALA A 144 18.14 5.18 7.23
CA ALA A 144 19.25 4.49 6.61
C ALA A 144 19.26 3.01 7.01
N GLY A 145 19.54 2.15 6.02
CA GLY A 145 19.85 0.74 6.28
C GLY A 145 21.38 0.51 6.32
N ASN A 146 21.77 -0.76 6.45
CA ASN A 146 23.18 -1.15 6.56
C ASN A 146 23.90 -1.24 5.20
N SER A 147 23.17 -1.27 4.10
CA SER A 147 23.71 -1.29 2.74
C SER A 147 23.62 0.08 2.08
N ASN A 148 24.43 0.30 1.03
CA ASN A 148 24.42 1.55 0.26
C ASN A 148 23.05 1.90 -0.34
N HIS A 149 22.17 0.90 -0.53
CA HIS A 149 20.82 1.04 -1.07
C HIS A 149 19.75 0.59 -0.07
N GLY A 150 20.09 0.50 1.22
CA GLY A 150 19.22 0.01 2.29
C GLY A 150 18.31 1.07 2.91
N TYR A 151 18.07 2.20 2.24
CA TYR A 151 17.16 3.22 2.76
C TYR A 151 15.71 2.78 2.66
N VAL A 152 14.92 3.24 3.62
CA VAL A 152 13.46 3.16 3.60
C VAL A 152 12.88 4.54 3.83
N ASP A 153 11.92 4.93 3.00
CA ASP A 153 11.13 6.15 3.15
C ASP A 153 9.83 5.80 3.86
N VAL A 154 9.61 6.35 5.06
CA VAL A 154 8.36 6.25 5.81
C VAL A 154 7.55 7.52 5.54
N VAL A 155 6.46 7.37 4.82
CA VAL A 155 5.58 8.47 4.40
C VAL A 155 4.37 8.53 5.30
N TYR A 156 4.03 9.73 5.74
CA TYR A 156 2.86 10.04 6.55
C TYR A 156 1.85 10.83 5.74
N GLY A 157 0.57 10.51 5.91
CA GLY A 157 -0.53 11.20 5.28
C GLY A 157 -1.73 11.36 6.20
N GLN A 158 -2.51 12.39 5.95
CA GLN A 158 -3.80 12.61 6.60
C GLN A 158 -4.92 12.23 5.64
N VAL A 159 -5.83 11.41 6.10
CA VAL A 159 -7.04 11.06 5.33
C VAL A 159 -7.98 12.26 5.33
N MET A 160 -8.20 12.80 4.14
CA MET A 160 -9.07 13.97 3.94
C MET A 160 -10.47 13.53 3.52
N ARG A 161 -10.58 12.40 2.81
CA ARG A 161 -11.86 11.86 2.34
C ARG A 161 -11.84 10.33 2.33
N ILE A 162 -12.98 9.76 2.68
CA ILE A 162 -13.21 8.31 2.64
C ILE A 162 -14.34 8.04 1.65
N HIS A 163 -14.10 7.14 0.71
CA HIS A 163 -15.11 6.59 -0.18
C HIS A 163 -15.41 5.15 0.22
N VAL A 164 -16.67 4.80 0.30
CA VAL A 164 -17.13 3.42 0.53
C VAL A 164 -18.27 3.13 -0.43
N ASN A 165 -18.24 1.98 -1.07
CA ASN A 165 -19.35 1.52 -1.89
C ASN A 165 -20.49 1.06 -0.97
N ASP A 166 -21.68 1.65 -1.09
CA ASP A 166 -22.85 1.36 -0.26
C ASP A 166 -23.22 -0.13 -0.25
N LYS A 167 -22.95 -0.86 -1.35
CA LYS A 167 -23.16 -2.32 -1.42
C LYS A 167 -22.30 -3.11 -0.45
N CYS A 168 -21.25 -2.50 0.11
CA CYS A 168 -20.34 -3.11 1.06
C CYS A 168 -20.68 -2.77 2.52
N ILE A 169 -21.79 -2.07 2.74
CA ILE A 169 -22.29 -1.71 4.07
C ILE A 169 -23.47 -2.65 4.41
N ASP A 170 -23.43 -3.24 5.59
CA ASP A 170 -24.50 -4.11 6.09
C ASP A 170 -25.67 -3.29 6.63
N ALA A 171 -26.77 -3.99 7.00
CA ALA A 171 -27.97 -3.35 7.53
C ALA A 171 -27.76 -2.61 8.86
N ASN A 172 -26.65 -2.83 9.57
CA ASN A 172 -26.27 -2.17 10.79
C ASN A 172 -25.33 -0.97 10.57
N GLY A 173 -25.06 -0.61 9.30
CA GLY A 173 -24.14 0.47 8.95
C GLY A 173 -22.67 0.12 9.08
N LYS A 174 -22.30 -1.16 9.17
CA LYS A 174 -20.93 -1.64 9.25
C LYS A 174 -20.46 -2.14 7.90
N MET A 175 -19.16 -2.00 7.65
CA MET A 175 -18.55 -2.60 6.47
C MET A 175 -18.61 -4.13 6.55
N ASP A 176 -19.20 -4.77 5.56
CA ASP A 176 -19.32 -6.22 5.47
C ASP A 176 -17.99 -6.83 5.00
N ILE A 177 -17.10 -7.09 5.94
CA ILE A 177 -15.75 -7.62 5.68
C ILE A 177 -15.79 -9.00 5.01
N LYS A 178 -16.81 -9.81 5.28
CA LYS A 178 -16.98 -11.12 4.65
C LYS A 178 -17.27 -11.00 3.15
N LYS A 179 -18.09 -10.04 2.78
CA LYS A 179 -18.43 -9.73 1.40
C LYS A 179 -17.27 -9.08 0.66
N VAL A 180 -16.59 -8.14 1.31
CA VAL A 180 -15.49 -7.37 0.72
C VAL A 180 -14.23 -8.22 0.54
N ARG A 181 -13.95 -9.15 1.44
CA ARG A 181 -12.81 -10.07 1.38
C ARG A 181 -11.46 -9.33 1.19
N PRO A 182 -11.08 -8.41 2.10
CA PRO A 182 -9.82 -7.68 1.96
C PRO A 182 -8.63 -8.63 1.96
N LEU A 183 -7.58 -8.27 1.20
CA LEU A 183 -6.31 -8.98 1.16
C LEU A 183 -5.39 -8.49 2.27
N ALA A 184 -4.60 -9.42 2.81
CA ALA A 184 -3.48 -9.14 3.68
C ALA A 184 -2.25 -9.93 3.23
N ARG A 185 -1.07 -9.34 3.43
CA ARG A 185 0.20 -9.98 3.14
C ARG A 185 0.63 -10.85 4.30
N LEU A 186 1.05 -12.07 3.99
CA LEU A 186 1.76 -12.98 4.89
C LEU A 186 3.29 -12.90 4.66
N GLY A 187 4.01 -13.97 4.98
CA GLY A 187 5.43 -14.06 4.69
C GLY A 187 5.72 -14.24 3.20
N TYR A 188 6.83 -13.70 2.74
CA TYR A 188 7.38 -13.88 1.39
C TYR A 188 6.36 -13.61 0.26
N TYR A 189 5.91 -14.65 -0.45
CA TYR A 189 4.97 -14.54 -1.57
C TYR A 189 3.52 -14.82 -1.18
N ASP A 190 3.28 -15.22 0.07
CA ASP A 190 1.95 -15.60 0.53
C ASP A 190 1.08 -14.39 0.84
N SER A 191 -0.19 -14.50 0.51
CA SER A 191 -1.25 -13.56 0.86
C SER A 191 -2.48 -14.33 1.32
N VAL A 192 -3.27 -13.74 2.20
CA VAL A 192 -4.51 -14.31 2.70
C VAL A 192 -5.65 -13.32 2.48
N SER A 193 -6.80 -13.86 2.10
CA SER A 193 -8.07 -13.15 2.24
C SER A 193 -8.65 -13.50 3.61
N TYR A 194 -9.18 -12.50 4.29
CA TYR A 194 -9.67 -12.63 5.65
C TYR A 194 -10.82 -13.64 5.72
N THR A 195 -10.58 -14.79 6.31
CA THR A 195 -11.60 -15.71 6.79
C THR A 195 -11.80 -15.46 8.28
N HIS A 196 -13.02 -15.30 8.67
CA HIS A 196 -13.54 -14.89 9.95
C HIS A 196 -12.82 -15.48 11.17
N LEU A 197 -12.11 -14.64 11.95
CA LEU A 197 -11.81 -14.91 13.34
C LEU A 197 -12.80 -14.09 14.19
N ARG A 198 -13.67 -14.79 14.92
CA ARG A 198 -14.35 -14.19 16.08
C ARG A 198 -13.32 -14.14 17.21
N ALA A 199 -13.00 -12.94 17.68
CA ALA A 199 -12.48 -12.77 19.00
C ALA A 199 -13.62 -12.90 20.02
#